data_ad18cda56e6ff4e0f10a6868c1504c06
#
_entry.id   ad18cda56e6ff4e0f10a6868c1504c06
#
_cell.length_a   1.000
_cell.length_b   1.000
_cell.length_c   1.000
_cell.angle_alpha   90.00
_cell.angle_beta   90.00
_cell.angle_gamma   90.00
#
_symmetry.space_group_name_H-M   'P 1'
#
loop_
_entity.id
_entity.type
_entity.pdbx_description
1 polymer ?
#
loop_
_entity_poly.entity_id
_entity_poly.type
_entity_poly.pdbx_seq_one_letter_code
_entity_poly.pdbx_strand_id
1 'polypeptide(L)'
;LGPAKNVFTQSRTVYQKRVIGSGDRQGQEIEVEIPTTLVSQIEFQNGALIDSFFSFDVWKHSKNHIELYGDKGSINIPDPNMFGGDILVCKSKNGNWENIDTKHNNLGKINIKNKSEKANESAGIANYRGIGVSETVDAIKNNRLNRCSGELSLHVLDILDSIIKSSKENKKIELRSYIKNLNYFSEDEISNLLKWKE
;
A
#
# COMPACT_ATOMS: atom_id res chain seq x y z
N LEU A 1 -3.39 0.26 -11.52
CA LEU A 1 -4.36 -0.79 -11.88
C LEU A 1 -5.75 -0.22 -12.22
N GLY A 2 -6.05 1.00 -11.78
CA GLY A 2 -7.37 1.62 -11.99
C GLY A 2 -8.40 1.19 -10.94
N PRO A 3 -9.71 1.35 -11.24
CA PRO A 3 -10.77 1.01 -10.31
C PRO A 3 -10.95 -0.51 -10.19
N ALA A 4 -11.15 -0.99 -8.96
CA ALA A 4 -11.52 -2.35 -8.70
C ALA A 4 -12.99 -2.58 -9.10
N LYS A 5 -13.32 -3.80 -9.53
CA LYS A 5 -14.62 -4.21 -10.01
C LYS A 5 -15.34 -5.08 -9.01
N ASN A 6 -14.68 -6.12 -8.54
CA ASN A 6 -15.25 -7.06 -7.58
C ASN A 6 -14.18 -7.71 -6.73
N VAL A 7 -14.61 -8.38 -5.66
CA VAL A 7 -13.74 -9.10 -4.74
C VAL A 7 -14.38 -10.42 -4.31
N PHE A 8 -13.54 -11.44 -4.16
CA PHE A 8 -13.88 -12.69 -3.49
C PHE A 8 -12.86 -12.98 -2.38
N THR A 9 -13.33 -13.29 -1.18
CA THR A 9 -12.48 -13.42 0.01
C THR A 9 -12.87 -14.62 0.85
N GLN A 10 -11.85 -15.34 1.33
CA GLN A 10 -11.94 -16.28 2.44
C GLN A 10 -11.24 -15.71 3.66
N SER A 11 -11.74 -16.00 4.84
CA SER A 11 -11.19 -15.47 6.07
C SER A 11 -11.15 -16.51 7.20
N ARG A 12 -10.29 -16.23 8.18
CA ARG A 12 -10.19 -17.02 9.40
C ARG A 12 -9.79 -16.14 10.58
N THR A 13 -10.26 -16.51 11.77
CA THR A 13 -9.78 -16.01 13.06
C THR A 13 -9.13 -17.19 13.80
N VAL A 14 -7.83 -17.09 14.08
CA VAL A 14 -7.10 -18.18 14.74
C VAL A 14 -7.26 -18.09 16.25
N TYR A 15 -7.13 -16.89 16.81
CA TYR A 15 -7.26 -16.64 18.23
C TYR A 15 -8.47 -15.77 18.51
N GLN A 16 -9.39 -16.26 19.35
CA GLN A 16 -10.59 -15.49 19.74
C GLN A 16 -10.27 -14.36 20.74
N LYS A 17 -9.13 -14.43 21.38
CA LYS A 17 -8.64 -13.44 22.34
C LYS A 17 -7.20 -13.09 22.06
N ARG A 18 -6.85 -11.85 22.33
CA ARG A 18 -5.47 -11.36 22.22
C ARG A 18 -5.13 -10.46 23.40
N VAL A 19 -3.84 -10.39 23.72
CA VAL A 19 -3.31 -9.48 24.74
C VAL A 19 -2.72 -8.25 24.08
N ILE A 20 -3.09 -7.07 24.58
CA ILE A 20 -2.54 -5.79 24.09
C ILE A 20 -1.05 -5.75 24.44
N GLY A 21 -0.20 -5.58 23.39
CA GLY A 21 1.26 -5.66 23.53
C GLY A 21 1.93 -4.35 23.98
N SER A 22 1.24 -3.20 23.94
CA SER A 22 1.86 -1.90 24.24
C SER A 22 0.81 -0.81 24.56
N GLY A 23 1.29 0.34 25.09
CA GLY A 23 0.45 1.49 25.46
C GLY A 23 -0.19 1.33 26.82
N ASP A 24 -1.10 2.26 27.17
CA ASP A 24 -1.71 2.37 28.50
C ASP A 24 -2.54 1.15 28.91
N ARG A 25 -2.95 0.35 27.93
CA ARG A 25 -3.74 -0.87 28.14
C ARG A 25 -2.92 -2.15 27.97
N GLN A 26 -1.59 -2.08 28.00
CA GLN A 26 -0.70 -3.22 27.88
C GLN A 26 -1.05 -4.33 28.91
N GLY A 27 -1.09 -5.58 28.45
CA GLY A 27 -1.41 -6.73 29.27
C GLY A 27 -2.90 -7.03 29.40
N GLN A 28 -3.80 -6.16 28.95
CA GLN A 28 -5.24 -6.43 28.95
C GLN A 28 -5.60 -7.42 27.83
N GLU A 29 -6.48 -8.36 28.14
CA GLU A 29 -7.09 -9.24 27.17
C GLU A 29 -8.24 -8.56 26.45
N ILE A 30 -8.34 -8.77 25.14
CA ILE A 30 -9.43 -8.28 24.28
C ILE A 30 -10.02 -9.43 23.47
N GLU A 31 -11.32 -9.39 23.22
CA GLU A 31 -11.99 -10.26 22.26
C GLU A 31 -11.63 -9.84 20.83
N VAL A 32 -11.51 -10.82 19.93
CA VAL A 32 -11.23 -10.60 18.51
C VAL A 32 -12.53 -10.69 17.73
N GLU A 33 -13.05 -9.53 17.33
CA GLU A 33 -14.37 -9.40 16.70
C GLU A 33 -14.32 -9.46 15.16
N ILE A 34 -13.14 -9.36 14.57
CA ILE A 34 -12.94 -9.37 13.11
C ILE A 34 -12.01 -10.51 12.69
N PRO A 35 -12.10 -10.97 11.43
CA PRO A 35 -11.14 -11.94 10.89
C PRO A 35 -9.71 -11.43 10.98
N THR A 36 -8.79 -12.30 11.40
CA THR A 36 -7.37 -11.96 11.56
C THR A 36 -6.50 -12.42 10.40
N THR A 37 -7.02 -13.30 9.55
CA THR A 37 -6.40 -13.74 8.30
C THR A 37 -7.42 -13.65 7.17
N LEU A 38 -7.04 -13.00 6.08
CA LEU A 38 -7.85 -12.76 4.89
C LEU A 38 -7.05 -13.14 3.64
N VAL A 39 -7.66 -13.93 2.77
CA VAL A 39 -7.14 -14.27 1.44
C VAL A 39 -8.15 -13.79 0.42
N SER A 40 -7.77 -12.83 -0.41
CA SER A 40 -8.72 -12.18 -1.32
C SER A 40 -8.21 -12.16 -2.76
N GLN A 41 -9.13 -12.34 -3.69
CA GLN A 41 -8.94 -12.07 -5.11
C GLN A 41 -9.72 -10.81 -5.48
N ILE A 42 -9.06 -9.87 -6.13
CA ILE A 42 -9.66 -8.60 -6.57
C ILE A 42 -9.50 -8.47 -8.08
N GLU A 43 -10.60 -8.33 -8.79
CA GLU A 43 -10.65 -8.04 -10.22
C GLU A 43 -10.78 -6.54 -10.44
N PHE A 44 -9.98 -5.99 -11.36
CA PHE A 44 -10.04 -4.60 -11.77
C PHE A 44 -10.79 -4.43 -13.08
N GLN A 45 -11.29 -3.22 -13.34
CA GLN A 45 -12.07 -2.92 -14.56
C GLN A 45 -11.27 -3.15 -15.86
N ASN A 46 -9.94 -3.02 -15.81
CA ASN A 46 -9.04 -3.30 -16.94
C ASN A 46 -8.67 -4.79 -17.10
N GLY A 47 -9.24 -5.67 -16.29
CA GLY A 47 -8.98 -7.12 -16.32
C GLY A 47 -7.78 -7.57 -15.47
N ALA A 48 -7.07 -6.66 -14.80
CA ALA A 48 -6.01 -7.05 -13.88
C ALA A 48 -6.59 -7.81 -12.68
N LEU A 49 -5.85 -8.80 -12.18
CA LEU A 49 -6.21 -9.60 -11.02
C LEU A 49 -5.15 -9.43 -9.93
N ILE A 50 -5.59 -9.33 -8.70
CA ILE A 50 -4.74 -9.35 -7.51
C ILE A 50 -5.14 -10.53 -6.63
N ASP A 51 -4.12 -11.28 -6.17
CA ASP A 51 -4.21 -12.13 -5.00
C ASP A 51 -3.61 -11.38 -3.81
N SER A 52 -4.36 -11.25 -2.73
CA SER A 52 -3.89 -10.58 -1.52
C SER A 52 -3.99 -11.49 -0.30
N PHE A 53 -2.99 -11.38 0.57
CA PHE A 53 -2.92 -12.09 1.84
C PHE A 53 -2.63 -11.09 2.96
N PHE A 54 -3.56 -10.96 3.89
CA PHE A 54 -3.42 -10.14 5.08
C PHE A 54 -3.57 -11.02 6.31
N SER A 55 -2.61 -10.97 7.22
CA SER A 55 -2.70 -11.80 8.43
C SER A 55 -1.98 -11.16 9.61
N PHE A 56 -2.61 -11.22 10.77
CA PHE A 56 -2.01 -10.99 12.08
C PHE A 56 -1.60 -12.29 12.79
N ASP A 57 -1.76 -13.44 12.14
CA ASP A 57 -1.52 -14.75 12.75
C ASP A 57 -0.18 -15.36 12.35
N VAL A 58 0.59 -14.68 11.50
CA VAL A 58 1.86 -15.16 10.96
C VAL A 58 3.02 -14.76 11.86
N TRP A 59 3.79 -15.74 12.29
CA TRP A 59 4.98 -15.50 13.13
C TRP A 59 6.15 -14.90 12.36
N LYS A 60 6.35 -15.36 11.11
CA LYS A 60 7.42 -14.91 10.22
C LYS A 60 7.06 -15.28 8.78
N HIS A 61 7.44 -14.45 7.83
CA HIS A 61 7.29 -14.74 6.39
C HIS A 61 8.55 -14.32 5.63
N SER A 62 8.69 -14.87 4.42
CA SER A 62 9.75 -14.54 3.45
C SER A 62 9.18 -14.01 2.12
N LYS A 63 7.89 -13.71 2.08
CA LYS A 63 7.25 -13.17 0.88
C LYS A 63 7.55 -11.69 0.73
N ASN A 64 7.68 -11.25 -0.51
CA ASN A 64 7.73 -9.84 -0.85
C ASN A 64 6.39 -9.16 -0.53
N HIS A 65 6.41 -7.85 -0.32
CA HIS A 65 5.19 -7.10 -0.03
C HIS A 65 4.26 -7.06 -1.23
N ILE A 66 4.80 -6.70 -2.41
CA ILE A 66 4.05 -6.61 -3.66
C ILE A 66 4.90 -7.13 -4.81
N GLU A 67 4.35 -8.01 -5.62
CA GLU A 67 4.89 -8.38 -6.92
C GLU A 67 3.85 -8.12 -8.01
N LEU A 68 4.30 -7.56 -9.13
CA LEU A 68 3.49 -7.30 -10.31
C LEU A 68 4.00 -8.13 -11.48
N TYR A 69 3.09 -8.75 -12.19
CA TYR A 69 3.38 -9.56 -13.37
C TYR A 69 2.66 -8.97 -14.57
N GLY A 70 3.42 -8.50 -15.54
CA GLY A 70 2.92 -7.91 -16.77
C GLY A 70 3.45 -8.61 -18.01
N ASP A 71 2.97 -8.17 -19.17
CA ASP A 71 3.38 -8.69 -20.49
C ASP A 71 4.85 -8.34 -20.83
N LYS A 72 5.42 -7.32 -20.21
CA LYS A 72 6.78 -6.83 -20.45
C LYS A 72 7.78 -7.19 -19.35
N GLY A 73 7.34 -7.84 -18.28
CA GLY A 73 8.20 -8.23 -17.18
C GLY A 73 7.51 -8.31 -15.85
N SER A 74 8.30 -8.52 -14.82
CA SER A 74 7.86 -8.60 -13.43
C SER A 74 8.54 -7.52 -12.60
N ILE A 75 7.85 -7.01 -11.60
CA ILE A 75 8.35 -5.98 -10.68
C ILE A 75 8.09 -6.43 -9.25
N ASN A 76 9.12 -6.37 -8.43
CA ASN A 76 9.02 -6.54 -6.98
C ASN A 76 9.12 -5.16 -6.31
N ILE A 77 8.12 -4.80 -5.55
CA ILE A 77 7.98 -3.49 -4.90
C ILE A 77 8.15 -3.66 -3.39
N PRO A 78 8.98 -2.82 -2.72
CA PRO A 78 9.13 -2.85 -1.28
C PRO A 78 7.84 -2.42 -0.56
N ASP A 79 7.87 -2.38 0.77
CA ASP A 79 6.71 -1.97 1.59
C ASP A 79 6.19 -0.58 1.16
N PRO A 80 4.96 -0.47 0.64
CA PRO A 80 4.39 0.79 0.15
C PRO A 80 4.10 1.78 1.28
N ASN A 81 4.17 1.36 2.54
CA ASN A 81 4.06 2.26 3.68
C ASN A 81 5.33 3.09 3.91
N MET A 82 6.42 2.76 3.23
CA MET A 82 7.69 3.46 3.30
C MET A 82 7.98 4.18 1.98
N PHE A 83 8.79 5.21 2.04
CA PHE A 83 9.32 5.89 0.85
C PHE A 83 10.69 5.29 0.52
N GLY A 84 10.96 5.11 -0.77
CA GLY A 84 12.20 4.46 -1.21
C GLY A 84 12.22 2.94 -0.97
N GLY A 85 13.41 2.36 -1.01
CA GLY A 85 13.64 0.92 -0.96
C GLY A 85 14.01 0.35 -2.32
N ASP A 86 14.40 -0.92 -2.33
CA ASP A 86 14.87 -1.59 -3.54
C ASP A 86 13.67 -2.02 -4.39
N ILE A 87 13.62 -1.55 -5.63
CA ILE A 87 12.70 -2.03 -6.65
C ILE A 87 13.45 -2.99 -7.54
N LEU A 88 12.97 -4.23 -7.64
CA LEU A 88 13.58 -5.23 -8.51
C LEU A 88 12.71 -5.42 -9.76
N VAL A 89 13.34 -5.48 -10.93
CA VAL A 89 12.66 -5.68 -12.21
C VAL A 89 13.31 -6.84 -12.94
N CYS A 90 12.48 -7.69 -13.53
CA CYS A 90 12.91 -8.73 -14.46
C CYS A 90 12.23 -8.49 -15.81
N LYS A 91 13.02 -8.23 -16.87
CA LYS A 91 12.53 -7.86 -18.21
C LYS A 91 12.58 -8.99 -19.23
N SER A 92 13.08 -10.15 -18.84
CA SER A 92 13.17 -11.31 -19.74
C SER A 92 12.70 -12.58 -19.05
N LYS A 93 12.13 -13.51 -19.82
CA LYS A 93 11.78 -14.84 -19.31
C LYS A 93 13.04 -15.54 -18.84
N ASN A 94 13.00 -16.08 -17.61
CA ASN A 94 14.16 -16.72 -16.95
C ASN A 94 15.35 -15.78 -16.71
N GLY A 95 15.13 -14.47 -16.75
CA GLY A 95 16.14 -13.46 -16.44
C GLY A 95 16.39 -13.32 -14.94
N ASN A 96 17.42 -12.58 -14.62
CA ASN A 96 17.70 -12.20 -13.24
C ASN A 96 16.90 -10.96 -12.85
N TRP A 97 16.68 -10.79 -11.54
CA TRP A 97 16.18 -9.55 -10.98
C TRP A 97 17.28 -8.49 -11.02
N GLU A 98 16.95 -7.32 -11.57
CA GLU A 98 17.82 -6.14 -11.63
C GLU A 98 17.29 -5.10 -10.66
N ASN A 99 18.18 -4.55 -9.83
CA ASN A 99 17.81 -3.48 -8.91
C ASN A 99 17.74 -2.13 -9.64
N ILE A 100 16.63 -1.42 -9.46
CA ILE A 100 16.47 -0.03 -9.90
C ILE A 100 16.81 0.88 -8.73
N ASP A 101 17.87 1.67 -8.87
CA ASP A 101 18.24 2.66 -7.87
C ASP A 101 17.22 3.81 -7.83
N THR A 102 16.46 3.88 -6.74
CA THR A 102 15.46 4.92 -6.48
C THR A 102 16.01 6.10 -5.67
N LYS A 103 17.27 6.05 -5.21
CA LYS A 103 17.88 7.08 -4.34
C LYS A 103 17.99 8.44 -5.01
N HIS A 104 17.96 8.47 -6.34
CA HIS A 104 17.97 9.69 -7.14
C HIS A 104 16.59 10.31 -7.36
N ASN A 105 15.53 9.54 -7.15
CA ASN A 105 14.16 10.03 -7.28
C ASN A 105 13.79 10.93 -6.10
N ASN A 106 12.98 11.94 -6.34
CA ASN A 106 12.66 12.94 -5.32
C ASN A 106 12.12 12.34 -4.01
N LEU A 107 11.24 11.35 -4.08
CA LEU A 107 10.69 10.69 -2.90
C LEU A 107 11.54 9.53 -2.36
N GLY A 108 12.55 9.10 -3.11
CA GLY A 108 13.49 8.05 -2.68
C GLY A 108 14.69 8.58 -1.92
N LYS A 109 14.94 9.89 -1.95
CA LYS A 109 16.09 10.51 -1.26
C LYS A 109 15.95 10.43 0.24
N ILE A 110 17.03 9.99 0.91
CA ILE A 110 17.10 9.95 2.37
C ILE A 110 17.04 11.38 2.91
N ASN A 111 16.06 11.68 3.74
CA ASN A 111 15.88 12.98 4.37
C ASN A 111 15.85 12.95 5.91
N ILE A 112 15.77 11.78 6.51
CA ILE A 112 15.88 11.58 7.96
C ILE A 112 17.08 10.68 8.24
N LYS A 113 18.04 11.16 9.02
CA LYS A 113 19.12 10.34 9.55
C LYS A 113 18.60 9.47 10.68
N ASN A 114 18.84 8.18 10.60
CA ASN A 114 18.46 7.27 11.67
C ASN A 114 19.29 7.58 12.93
N LYS A 115 18.63 7.84 14.05
CA LYS A 115 19.29 8.08 15.35
C LYS A 115 19.42 6.79 16.18
N SER A 116 18.97 5.66 15.67
CA SER A 116 19.00 4.39 16.38
C SER A 116 20.42 3.80 16.34
N GLU A 117 21.03 3.60 17.50
CA GLU A 117 22.33 2.94 17.66
C GLU A 117 22.26 1.41 17.45
N LYS A 118 21.10 0.86 17.08
CA LYS A 118 20.96 -0.56 16.77
C LYS A 118 21.60 -0.89 15.44
N ALA A 119 22.67 -1.61 15.51
CA ALA A 119 23.80 -1.81 14.60
C ALA A 119 23.51 -2.22 13.13
N ASN A 120 22.29 -2.28 12.62
CA ASN A 120 22.01 -2.64 11.23
C ASN A 120 21.18 -1.59 10.46
N GLU A 121 20.91 -0.44 11.04
CA GLU A 121 20.09 0.63 10.44
C GLU A 121 20.89 1.94 10.29
N SER A 122 22.15 1.87 9.88
CA SER A 122 22.98 3.06 9.62
C SER A 122 22.55 3.86 8.39
N ALA A 123 21.68 3.30 7.55
CA ALA A 123 21.08 4.03 6.45
C ALA A 123 19.89 4.85 6.97
N GLY A 124 19.90 6.17 6.73
CA GLY A 124 18.75 7.02 6.98
C GLY A 124 17.53 6.54 6.19
N ILE A 125 16.37 7.10 6.49
CA ILE A 125 15.11 6.78 5.80
C ILE A 125 14.63 7.95 4.95
N ALA A 126 13.96 7.65 3.86
CA ALA A 126 13.16 8.60 3.12
C ALA A 126 11.78 8.70 3.80
N ASN A 127 11.38 9.91 4.21
CA ASN A 127 10.08 10.13 4.82
C ASN A 127 9.48 11.45 4.31
N TYR A 128 8.47 11.32 3.47
CA TYR A 128 7.78 12.42 2.81
C TYR A 128 6.27 12.43 3.10
N ARG A 129 5.86 11.95 4.28
CA ARG A 129 4.44 11.80 4.64
C ARG A 129 3.63 13.11 4.56
N GLY A 130 4.29 14.25 4.62
CA GLY A 130 3.66 15.56 4.40
C GLY A 130 3.23 15.84 2.95
N ILE A 131 3.68 15.05 1.96
CA ILE A 131 3.40 15.32 0.54
C ILE A 131 1.90 15.31 0.22
N GLY A 132 1.09 14.53 0.94
CA GLY A 132 -0.37 14.53 0.77
C GLY A 132 -1.01 15.87 1.11
N VAL A 133 -0.49 16.56 2.13
CA VAL A 133 -0.94 17.91 2.49
C VAL A 133 -0.53 18.92 1.41
N SER A 134 0.73 18.86 0.96
CA SER A 134 1.24 19.72 -0.12
C SER A 134 0.41 19.53 -1.41
N GLU A 135 0.10 18.27 -1.77
CA GLU A 135 -0.75 17.96 -2.92
C GLU A 135 -2.16 18.56 -2.78
N THR A 136 -2.76 18.48 -1.61
CA THR A 136 -4.09 19.04 -1.37
C THR A 136 -4.08 20.57 -1.52
N VAL A 137 -3.10 21.24 -0.94
CA VAL A 137 -2.97 22.71 -1.02
C VAL A 137 -2.70 23.15 -2.46
N ASP A 138 -1.82 22.44 -3.17
CA ASP A 138 -1.53 22.74 -4.58
C ASP A 138 -2.76 22.53 -5.46
N ALA A 139 -3.52 21.46 -5.24
CA ALA A 139 -4.77 21.20 -5.94
C ALA A 139 -5.80 22.33 -5.75
N ILE A 140 -5.94 22.84 -4.52
CA ILE A 140 -6.83 23.98 -4.22
C ILE A 140 -6.34 25.24 -4.92
N LYS A 141 -5.05 25.57 -4.79
CA LYS A 141 -4.47 26.80 -5.40
C LYS A 141 -4.60 26.83 -6.90
N ASN A 142 -4.46 25.68 -7.56
CA ASN A 142 -4.49 25.57 -9.03
C ASN A 142 -5.85 25.11 -9.56
N ASN A 143 -6.89 25.06 -8.74
CA ASN A 143 -8.24 24.64 -9.10
C ASN A 143 -8.26 23.32 -9.90
N ARG A 144 -7.48 22.33 -9.47
CA ARG A 144 -7.39 21.00 -10.07
C ARG A 144 -7.88 19.92 -9.11
N LEU A 145 -8.15 18.74 -9.64
CA LEU A 145 -8.52 17.59 -8.82
C LEU A 145 -7.36 17.19 -7.90
N ASN A 146 -7.68 16.96 -6.64
CA ASN A 146 -6.76 16.38 -5.66
C ASN A 146 -6.61 14.88 -5.93
N ARG A 147 -5.38 14.39 -5.98
CA ARG A 147 -5.09 12.95 -6.15
C ARG A 147 -5.53 12.12 -4.93
N CYS A 148 -5.45 12.70 -3.72
CA CYS A 148 -5.97 12.10 -2.50
C CYS A 148 -7.44 12.50 -2.28
N SER A 149 -8.28 12.26 -3.26
CA SER A 149 -9.69 12.71 -3.24
C SER A 149 -10.57 11.86 -2.32
N GLY A 150 -11.73 12.42 -1.96
CA GLY A 150 -12.76 11.69 -1.21
C GLY A 150 -13.29 10.49 -1.98
N GLU A 151 -13.39 10.59 -3.31
CA GLU A 151 -13.81 9.48 -4.17
C GLU A 151 -12.81 8.32 -4.14
N LEU A 152 -11.50 8.61 -4.15
CA LEU A 152 -10.49 7.56 -3.97
C LEU A 152 -10.61 6.90 -2.61
N SER A 153 -10.76 7.70 -1.55
CA SER A 153 -10.90 7.19 -0.19
C SER A 153 -12.16 6.32 -0.04
N LEU A 154 -13.26 6.76 -0.63
CA LEU A 154 -14.50 5.98 -0.66
C LEU A 154 -14.32 4.65 -1.42
N HIS A 155 -13.63 4.67 -2.56
CA HIS A 155 -13.38 3.46 -3.32
C HIS A 155 -12.50 2.45 -2.56
N VAL A 156 -11.46 2.92 -1.89
CA VAL A 156 -10.62 2.08 -1.03
C VAL A 156 -11.44 1.49 0.12
N LEU A 157 -12.29 2.29 0.77
CA LEU A 157 -13.17 1.83 1.84
C LEU A 157 -14.17 0.78 1.35
N ASP A 158 -14.75 0.98 0.17
CA ASP A 158 -15.68 0.01 -0.46
C ASP A 158 -14.99 -1.32 -0.75
N ILE A 159 -13.73 -1.31 -1.19
CA ILE A 159 -12.92 -2.52 -1.35
C ILE A 159 -12.77 -3.24 0.00
N LEU A 160 -12.36 -2.52 1.05
CA LEU A 160 -12.15 -3.10 2.38
C LEU A 160 -13.42 -3.68 2.99
N ASP A 161 -14.54 -2.95 2.90
CA ASP A 161 -15.85 -3.43 3.36
C ASP A 161 -16.32 -4.66 2.56
N SER A 162 -16.12 -4.62 1.24
CA SER A 162 -16.47 -5.74 0.35
C SER A 162 -15.63 -6.98 0.61
N ILE A 163 -14.36 -6.86 1.01
CA ILE A 163 -13.51 -7.97 1.46
C ILE A 163 -14.15 -8.66 2.67
N ILE A 164 -14.52 -7.91 3.69
CA ILE A 164 -15.17 -8.44 4.90
C ILE A 164 -16.54 -9.07 4.56
N LYS A 165 -17.32 -8.37 3.75
CA LYS A 165 -18.64 -8.85 3.32
C LYS A 165 -18.55 -10.15 2.52
N SER A 166 -17.62 -10.21 1.56
CA SER A 166 -17.36 -11.40 0.74
C SER A 166 -17.01 -12.60 1.61
N SER A 167 -16.16 -12.43 2.62
CA SER A 167 -15.78 -13.52 3.52
C SER A 167 -16.93 -14.03 4.38
N LYS A 168 -17.84 -13.13 4.82
CA LYS A 168 -19.02 -13.50 5.61
C LYS A 168 -20.08 -14.19 4.76
N GLU A 169 -20.31 -13.70 3.54
CA GLU A 169 -21.36 -14.22 2.65
C GLU A 169 -20.84 -15.37 1.75
N ASN A 170 -19.54 -15.67 1.78
CA ASN A 170 -18.87 -16.66 0.93
C ASN A 170 -19.23 -16.53 -0.55
N LYS A 171 -19.26 -15.31 -1.05
CA LYS A 171 -19.56 -15.01 -2.45
C LYS A 171 -18.78 -13.82 -2.97
N LYS A 172 -18.69 -13.72 -4.29
CA LYS A 172 -18.15 -12.56 -4.98
C LYS A 172 -19.03 -11.33 -4.74
N ILE A 173 -18.42 -10.21 -4.38
CA ILE A 173 -19.09 -8.91 -4.17
C ILE A 173 -18.65 -7.95 -5.25
N GLU A 174 -19.62 -7.39 -5.99
CA GLU A 174 -19.37 -6.29 -6.92
C GLU A 174 -19.27 -4.98 -6.13
N LEU A 175 -18.25 -4.16 -6.47
CA LEU A 175 -18.08 -2.86 -5.84
C LEU A 175 -19.15 -1.86 -6.33
N ARG A 176 -19.54 -0.96 -5.45
CA ARG A 176 -20.55 0.08 -5.73
C ARG A 176 -19.92 1.39 -6.15
N SER A 177 -18.72 1.64 -5.68
CA SER A 177 -17.96 2.84 -5.97
C SER A 177 -17.16 2.70 -7.26
N TYR A 178 -16.87 3.83 -7.88
CA TYR A 178 -16.04 3.91 -9.06
C TYR A 178 -15.15 5.14 -8.97
N ILE A 179 -13.90 5.03 -9.41
CA ILE A 179 -12.99 6.16 -9.56
C ILE A 179 -12.54 6.27 -11.02
N LYS A 180 -12.34 7.49 -11.49
CA LYS A 180 -11.60 7.72 -12.72
C LYS A 180 -10.12 7.41 -12.49
N ASN A 181 -9.40 7.07 -13.57
CA ASN A 181 -7.96 6.89 -13.48
C ASN A 181 -7.31 8.13 -12.87
N LEU A 182 -6.45 7.90 -11.87
CA LEU A 182 -5.67 8.94 -11.24
C LEU A 182 -4.46 9.27 -12.13
N ASN A 183 -4.16 10.55 -12.24
CA ASN A 183 -2.92 10.99 -12.87
C ASN A 183 -1.75 10.70 -11.91
N TYR A 184 -0.67 10.15 -12.46
CA TYR A 184 0.57 9.97 -11.71
C TYR A 184 1.26 11.32 -11.50
N PHE A 185 2.07 11.38 -10.46
CA PHE A 185 3.00 12.49 -10.30
C PHE A 185 4.13 12.40 -11.33
N SER A 186 4.43 13.49 -12.00
CA SER A 186 5.73 13.63 -12.66
C SER A 186 6.80 13.99 -11.63
N GLU A 187 8.08 13.76 -11.96
CA GLU A 187 9.19 14.16 -11.10
C GLU A 187 9.22 15.69 -10.86
N ASP A 188 8.82 16.48 -11.86
CA ASP A 188 8.72 17.93 -11.74
C ASP A 188 7.62 18.36 -10.78
N GLU A 189 6.44 17.73 -10.83
CA GLU A 189 5.36 17.97 -9.87
C GLU A 189 5.80 17.62 -8.45
N ILE A 190 6.42 16.45 -8.24
CA ILE A 190 6.96 16.06 -6.95
C ILE A 190 7.99 17.08 -6.46
N SER A 191 8.92 17.48 -7.33
CA SER A 191 9.93 18.48 -7.01
C SER A 191 9.30 19.82 -6.56
N ASN A 192 8.23 20.24 -7.22
CA ASN A 192 7.51 21.46 -6.86
C ASN A 192 6.76 21.32 -5.53
N LEU A 193 6.12 20.20 -5.28
CA LEU A 193 5.44 19.91 -4.00
C LEU A 193 6.41 19.85 -2.81
N LEU A 194 7.66 19.45 -3.07
CA LEU A 194 8.71 19.39 -2.04
C LEU A 194 9.42 20.73 -1.80
N LYS A 195 9.27 21.70 -2.70
CA LYS A 195 9.86 23.05 -2.60
C LYS A 195 9.08 23.98 -1.66
N TRP A 196 8.15 23.49 -0.85
CA TRP A 196 7.51 24.30 0.19
C TRP A 196 8.58 24.88 1.11
N LYS A 197 9.08 26.01 0.71
CA LYS A 197 9.93 26.85 1.52
C LYS A 197 9.20 28.17 1.78
N GLU A 198 9.11 28.43 3.09
CA GLU A 198 9.05 29.77 3.68
C GLU A 198 7.90 30.65 3.25
#